data_059f7bceda313115b2addd860300173e
#
_entry.id   059f7bceda313115b2addd860300173e
#
_cell.length_a   1.000
_cell.length_b   1.000
_cell.length_c   1.000
_cell.angle_alpha   90.00
_cell.angle_beta   90.00
_cell.angle_gamma   90.00
#
_symmetry.space_group_name_H-M   'P 1'
#
loop_
_entity.id
_entity.type
_entity.pdbx_description
1 polymer ?
#
loop_
_entity_poly.entity_id
_entity_poly.type
_entity_poly.pdbx_seq_one_letter_code
_entity_poly.pdbx_strand_id
1 'polypeptide(L)'
;MPFACIFVPNFPVAALSRAEPELRAQAVAIFEGKTPLEKVSAVNESARRIGITVGMTKAQAELCSEVTLRPRSPLQESVAHAALLDCAQSFSPCVEDAAADTVILDLAGMESLFGSLPEIARNLFRRAAELGLDGSVAVASNPDAAILAAHGFSGVTVIPTGKESESLGSLSVEVLFAHGCGRKKEDDQKNESGPHETLLQTLDRWGVRNLRELAALPAIALSERLGQEGLRLQQLARGAASRTLVPVEAPSIFEEAIELEYPIVLLEPLAFLLNRLLENICARLASRALNTHGLRLTLELQSFSSGFNQQSTISNQQSLPQSAIGNRKSEICPLQFHRKLTLALPMLDPKLFLKLLQLDLNAHPPGAPILKIHLAAEPSRPRSAQGSLFLPPTPEPEKLELTLARIAGLVGESCVGSLELLDTHRAESFRMRRFASRTTPKKAIQETAEDKSAVTALRMFRPPLRAIVTMENGELVSVACSKKKEVQGNVLWKAGPWRSSGDWWDREAWARDEWDIALQNAESVALYHLVHDLLGGGWFVEGTYD
;
A
#
# COMPACT_ATOMS: atom_id res chain seq x y z
N MET A 1 -14.79 33.23 3.12
CA MET A 1 -13.79 32.27 2.64
C MET A 1 -14.53 31.29 1.73
N PRO A 2 -14.01 30.92 0.56
CA PRO A 2 -14.67 29.96 -0.30
C PRO A 2 -14.35 28.51 0.16
N PHE A 3 -15.37 27.66 0.12
CA PHE A 3 -15.26 26.21 0.39
C PHE A 3 -15.75 25.44 -0.82
N ALA A 4 -15.09 24.33 -1.13
CA ALA A 4 -15.59 23.38 -2.11
C ALA A 4 -16.06 22.10 -1.43
N CYS A 5 -17.10 21.48 -2.01
CA CYS A 5 -17.57 20.17 -1.63
C CYS A 5 -17.53 19.26 -2.85
N ILE A 6 -16.99 18.05 -2.68
CA ILE A 6 -17.05 16.97 -3.64
C ILE A 6 -18.04 15.93 -3.10
N PHE A 7 -19.05 15.59 -3.86
CA PHE A 7 -20.04 14.58 -3.52
C PHE A 7 -20.12 13.51 -4.62
N VAL A 8 -20.08 12.25 -4.23
CA VAL A 8 -20.17 11.09 -5.14
C VAL A 8 -21.47 10.34 -4.86
N PRO A 9 -22.48 10.45 -5.74
CA PRO A 9 -23.78 9.80 -5.54
C PRO A 9 -23.67 8.27 -5.68
N ASN A 10 -24.56 7.54 -4.99
CA ASN A 10 -24.57 6.06 -5.00
C ASN A 10 -23.18 5.47 -4.74
N PHE A 11 -22.51 5.96 -3.71
CA PHE A 11 -21.11 5.69 -3.42
C PHE A 11 -20.70 4.21 -3.46
N PRO A 12 -21.51 3.23 -2.94
CA PRO A 12 -21.16 1.81 -3.07
C PRO A 12 -21.00 1.35 -4.53
N VAL A 13 -21.87 1.85 -5.43
CA VAL A 13 -21.77 1.54 -6.87
C VAL A 13 -20.56 2.24 -7.51
N ALA A 14 -20.29 3.48 -7.12
CA ALA A 14 -19.12 4.21 -7.61
C ALA A 14 -17.82 3.52 -7.20
N ALA A 15 -17.72 3.05 -5.96
CA ALA A 15 -16.58 2.30 -5.44
C ALA A 15 -16.37 0.98 -6.20
N LEU A 16 -17.44 0.24 -6.46
CA LEU A 16 -17.39 -0.97 -7.27
C LEU A 16 -16.96 -0.67 -8.71
N SER A 17 -17.57 0.33 -9.35
CA SER A 17 -17.28 0.72 -10.75
C SER A 17 -15.85 1.28 -10.91
N ARG A 18 -15.27 1.79 -9.84
CA ARG A 18 -13.85 2.17 -9.79
C ARG A 18 -12.95 0.93 -9.80
N ALA A 19 -13.31 -0.10 -9.03
CA ALA A 19 -12.60 -1.37 -9.00
C ALA A 19 -12.83 -2.19 -10.29
N GLU A 20 -14.04 -2.15 -10.87
CA GLU A 20 -14.45 -2.89 -12.07
C GLU A 20 -15.05 -1.93 -13.12
N PRO A 21 -14.23 -1.20 -13.92
CA PRO A 21 -14.73 -0.20 -14.88
C PRO A 21 -15.67 -0.75 -15.96
N GLU A 22 -15.60 -2.06 -16.24
CA GLU A 22 -16.49 -2.74 -17.18
C GLU A 22 -17.96 -2.67 -16.75
N LEU A 23 -18.21 -2.51 -15.45
CA LEU A 23 -19.56 -2.41 -14.90
C LEU A 23 -20.20 -1.04 -15.09
N ARG A 24 -19.45 0.00 -15.47
CA ARG A 24 -19.99 1.35 -15.69
C ARG A 24 -21.07 1.40 -16.78
N ALA A 25 -20.93 0.58 -17.81
CA ALA A 25 -21.88 0.51 -18.92
C ALA A 25 -23.07 -0.42 -18.64
N GLN A 26 -23.03 -1.19 -17.56
CA GLN A 26 -24.05 -2.17 -17.22
C GLN A 26 -25.06 -1.63 -16.20
N ALA A 27 -26.22 -2.28 -16.11
CA ALA A 27 -27.14 -2.05 -15.00
C ALA A 27 -26.64 -2.79 -13.77
N VAL A 28 -26.26 -2.05 -12.73
CA VAL A 28 -25.63 -2.59 -11.52
C VAL A 28 -26.47 -2.26 -10.29
N ALA A 29 -26.70 -3.27 -9.45
CA ALA A 29 -27.31 -3.10 -8.15
C ALA A 29 -26.46 -3.81 -7.07
N ILE A 30 -26.28 -3.13 -5.94
CA ILE A 30 -25.56 -3.65 -4.80
C ILE A 30 -26.56 -4.10 -3.75
N PHE A 31 -26.35 -5.32 -3.24
CA PHE A 31 -27.17 -5.87 -2.17
C PHE A 31 -26.37 -6.02 -0.87
N GLU A 32 -27.11 -5.93 0.25
CA GLU A 32 -26.56 -6.06 1.61
C GLU A 32 -27.49 -6.90 2.48
N GLY A 33 -26.95 -7.56 3.49
CA GLY A 33 -27.70 -8.36 4.45
C GLY A 33 -27.25 -9.82 4.51
N LYS A 34 -27.97 -10.60 5.33
CA LYS A 34 -27.73 -12.04 5.46
C LYS A 34 -28.85 -12.80 4.75
N THR A 35 -28.47 -13.84 4.04
CA THR A 35 -29.44 -14.76 3.39
C THR A 35 -30.44 -15.32 4.42
N PRO A 36 -31.76 -15.27 4.18
CA PRO A 36 -32.46 -14.87 2.93
C PRO A 36 -32.94 -13.39 2.88
N LEU A 37 -32.52 -12.54 3.82
CA LEU A 37 -33.00 -11.16 3.98
C LEU A 37 -32.15 -10.12 3.24
N GLU A 38 -31.44 -10.54 2.20
CA GLU A 38 -30.63 -9.65 1.36
C GLU A 38 -31.51 -8.64 0.62
N LYS A 39 -31.17 -7.33 0.73
CA LYS A 39 -31.87 -6.23 0.09
C LYS A 39 -30.92 -5.39 -0.75
N VAL A 40 -31.44 -4.79 -1.81
CA VAL A 40 -30.71 -3.82 -2.63
C VAL A 40 -30.48 -2.55 -1.82
N SER A 41 -29.21 -2.18 -1.63
CA SER A 41 -28.77 -1.00 -0.87
C SER A 41 -28.38 0.18 -1.77
N ALA A 42 -27.89 -0.09 -3.00
CA ALA A 42 -27.52 0.95 -3.95
C ALA A 42 -27.73 0.47 -5.41
N VAL A 43 -28.04 1.41 -6.31
CA VAL A 43 -28.29 1.14 -7.73
C VAL A 43 -27.72 2.26 -8.58
N ASN A 44 -27.22 1.93 -9.79
CA ASN A 44 -26.87 2.95 -10.76
C ASN A 44 -28.10 3.41 -11.56
N GLU A 45 -27.93 4.45 -12.37
CA GLU A 45 -29.00 5.02 -13.18
C GLU A 45 -29.54 4.01 -14.20
N SER A 46 -28.69 3.16 -14.78
CA SER A 46 -29.10 2.12 -15.71
C SER A 46 -30.02 1.08 -15.05
N ALA A 47 -29.68 0.65 -13.82
CA ALA A 47 -30.54 -0.26 -13.05
C ALA A 47 -31.88 0.38 -12.64
N ARG A 48 -31.88 1.69 -12.30
CA ARG A 48 -33.13 2.42 -12.02
C ARG A 48 -34.08 2.45 -13.23
N ARG A 49 -33.54 2.66 -14.45
CA ARG A 49 -34.32 2.70 -15.68
C ARG A 49 -35.02 1.38 -16.01
N ILE A 50 -34.43 0.26 -15.60
CA ILE A 50 -35.05 -1.07 -15.75
C ILE A 50 -35.93 -1.46 -14.56
N GLY A 51 -36.18 -0.53 -13.63
CA GLY A 51 -37.14 -0.68 -12.53
C GLY A 51 -36.57 -1.23 -11.22
N ILE A 52 -35.25 -1.35 -11.07
CA ILE A 52 -34.65 -1.75 -9.81
C ILE A 52 -34.58 -0.55 -8.85
N THR A 53 -35.09 -0.75 -7.63
CA THR A 53 -35.09 0.30 -6.59
C THR A 53 -34.44 -0.18 -5.31
N VAL A 54 -33.90 0.76 -4.54
CA VAL A 54 -33.35 0.49 -3.21
C VAL A 54 -34.43 -0.06 -2.30
N GLY A 55 -34.13 -1.08 -1.50
CA GLY A 55 -35.05 -1.77 -0.61
C GLY A 55 -35.72 -3.02 -1.21
N MET A 56 -35.63 -3.25 -2.52
CA MET A 56 -36.03 -4.53 -3.12
C MET A 56 -35.23 -5.68 -2.56
N THR A 57 -35.84 -6.86 -2.44
CA THR A 57 -35.09 -8.07 -2.09
C THR A 57 -34.22 -8.51 -3.25
N LYS A 58 -33.10 -9.18 -2.96
CA LYS A 58 -32.21 -9.74 -3.99
C LYS A 58 -32.99 -10.64 -4.98
N ALA A 59 -33.88 -11.49 -4.45
CA ALA A 59 -34.70 -12.38 -5.26
C ALA A 59 -35.63 -11.60 -6.24
N GLN A 60 -36.18 -10.44 -5.83
CA GLN A 60 -36.93 -9.59 -6.73
C GLN A 60 -36.07 -8.97 -7.82
N ALA A 61 -34.86 -8.53 -7.47
CA ALA A 61 -33.91 -7.97 -8.44
C ALA A 61 -33.39 -9.02 -9.43
N GLU A 62 -33.21 -10.28 -9.01
CA GLU A 62 -32.78 -11.42 -9.85
C GLU A 62 -33.82 -11.76 -10.96
N LEU A 63 -35.06 -11.34 -10.82
CA LEU A 63 -36.05 -11.51 -11.89
C LEU A 63 -35.76 -10.66 -13.13
N CYS A 64 -34.96 -9.62 -13.00
CA CYS A 64 -34.48 -8.80 -14.10
C CYS A 64 -33.12 -9.36 -14.61
N SER A 65 -33.16 -10.09 -15.73
CA SER A 65 -31.99 -10.75 -16.32
C SER A 65 -30.88 -9.80 -16.80
N GLU A 66 -31.17 -8.52 -16.92
CA GLU A 66 -30.21 -7.50 -17.41
C GLU A 66 -29.40 -6.82 -16.30
N VAL A 67 -29.68 -7.15 -15.03
CA VAL A 67 -29.01 -6.53 -13.89
C VAL A 67 -27.84 -7.37 -13.39
N THR A 68 -26.71 -6.73 -13.18
CA THR A 68 -25.56 -7.32 -12.49
C THR A 68 -25.68 -7.03 -11.01
N LEU A 69 -25.88 -8.07 -10.20
CA LEU A 69 -25.96 -7.98 -8.75
C LEU A 69 -24.59 -8.25 -8.12
N ARG A 70 -24.18 -7.38 -7.18
CA ARG A 70 -22.93 -7.52 -6.42
C ARG A 70 -23.19 -7.33 -4.93
N PRO A 71 -22.49 -8.08 -4.07
CA PRO A 71 -22.52 -7.82 -2.64
C PRO A 71 -21.83 -6.49 -2.33
N ARG A 72 -22.27 -5.82 -1.26
CA ARG A 72 -21.61 -4.63 -0.75
C ARG A 72 -20.22 -4.95 -0.23
N SER A 73 -19.21 -4.19 -0.62
CA SER A 73 -17.85 -4.33 -0.15
C SER A 73 -17.37 -3.08 0.59
N PRO A 74 -17.41 -3.06 1.93
CA PRO A 74 -16.89 -1.95 2.73
C PRO A 74 -15.41 -1.66 2.46
N LEU A 75 -14.64 -2.69 2.07
CA LEU A 75 -13.24 -2.56 1.68
C LEU A 75 -13.07 -1.68 0.45
N GLN A 76 -13.83 -1.92 -0.62
CA GLN A 76 -13.80 -1.10 -1.83
C GLN A 76 -14.30 0.33 -1.58
N GLU A 77 -15.33 0.47 -0.72
CA GLU A 77 -15.81 1.79 -0.29
C GLU A 77 -14.75 2.57 0.46
N SER A 78 -14.02 1.95 1.40
CA SER A 78 -12.95 2.64 2.14
C SER A 78 -11.78 3.08 1.25
N VAL A 79 -11.44 2.26 0.26
CA VAL A 79 -10.39 2.58 -0.73
C VAL A 79 -10.83 3.72 -1.65
N ALA A 80 -12.09 3.70 -2.12
CA ALA A 80 -12.65 4.78 -2.94
C ALA A 80 -12.74 6.10 -2.16
N HIS A 81 -13.13 6.03 -0.88
CA HIS A 81 -13.14 7.19 0.02
C HIS A 81 -11.73 7.77 0.24
N ALA A 82 -10.71 6.93 0.45
CA ALA A 82 -9.33 7.38 0.54
C ALA A 82 -8.87 8.09 -0.75
N ALA A 83 -9.28 7.61 -1.92
CA ALA A 83 -8.99 8.27 -3.20
C ALA A 83 -9.70 9.63 -3.33
N LEU A 84 -10.93 9.75 -2.79
CA LEU A 84 -11.67 11.03 -2.76
C LEU A 84 -10.96 12.05 -1.86
N LEU A 85 -10.47 11.64 -0.68
CA LEU A 85 -9.66 12.47 0.20
C LEU A 85 -8.35 12.91 -0.46
N ASP A 86 -7.63 12.01 -1.14
CA ASP A 86 -6.40 12.34 -1.88
C ASP A 86 -6.67 13.37 -2.99
N CYS A 87 -7.80 13.25 -3.69
CA CYS A 87 -8.25 14.24 -4.68
C CYS A 87 -8.39 15.63 -4.03
N ALA A 88 -9.12 15.74 -2.93
CA ALA A 88 -9.31 17.00 -2.22
C ALA A 88 -8.00 17.57 -1.68
N GLN A 89 -7.16 16.74 -1.07
CA GLN A 89 -5.85 17.13 -0.52
C GLN A 89 -4.84 17.56 -1.58
N SER A 90 -5.06 17.22 -2.85
CA SER A 90 -4.21 17.72 -3.95
C SER A 90 -4.45 19.22 -4.25
N PHE A 91 -5.56 19.80 -3.79
CA PHE A 91 -5.92 21.22 -3.98
C PHE A 91 -5.83 22.04 -2.70
N SER A 92 -6.07 21.44 -1.53
CA SER A 92 -6.04 22.17 -0.25
C SER A 92 -5.45 21.28 0.86
N PRO A 93 -4.63 21.83 1.77
CA PRO A 93 -4.18 21.11 2.96
C PRO A 93 -5.29 20.97 4.01
N CYS A 94 -6.32 21.82 3.97
CA CYS A 94 -7.43 21.83 4.91
C CYS A 94 -8.64 21.11 4.31
N VAL A 95 -8.74 19.81 4.56
CA VAL A 95 -9.80 18.94 4.05
C VAL A 95 -10.54 18.30 5.21
N GLU A 96 -11.88 18.32 5.18
CA GLU A 96 -12.75 17.64 6.13
C GLU A 96 -13.40 16.42 5.49
N ASP A 97 -13.35 15.30 6.20
CA ASP A 97 -14.09 14.08 5.92
C ASP A 97 -15.50 14.21 6.51
N ALA A 98 -16.44 14.68 5.69
CA ALA A 98 -17.82 14.92 6.13
C ALA A 98 -18.65 13.63 6.15
N ALA A 99 -18.50 12.78 5.13
CA ALA A 99 -19.11 11.47 5.02
C ALA A 99 -18.32 10.59 4.03
N ALA A 100 -18.63 9.29 3.98
CA ALA A 100 -17.96 8.36 3.07
C ALA A 100 -18.00 8.80 1.59
N ASP A 101 -19.04 9.49 1.19
CA ASP A 101 -19.30 9.99 -0.16
C ASP A 101 -19.07 11.49 -0.34
N THR A 102 -18.73 12.22 0.74
CA THR A 102 -18.72 13.69 0.79
C THR A 102 -17.47 14.22 1.47
N VAL A 103 -16.70 15.02 0.75
CA VAL A 103 -15.48 15.66 1.25
C VAL A 103 -15.53 17.18 1.01
N ILE A 104 -15.09 17.96 2.01
CA ILE A 104 -15.08 19.42 1.95
C ILE A 104 -13.64 19.91 2.06
N LEU A 105 -13.32 20.98 1.33
CA LEU A 105 -12.00 21.60 1.36
C LEU A 105 -12.12 23.13 1.48
N ASP A 106 -11.21 23.73 2.23
CA ASP A 106 -11.06 25.19 2.30
C ASP A 106 -10.22 25.67 1.12
N LEU A 107 -10.75 26.60 0.34
CA LEU A 107 -10.08 27.19 -0.82
C LEU A 107 -9.41 28.54 -0.53
N ALA A 108 -9.33 28.95 0.74
CA ALA A 108 -8.70 30.22 1.09
C ALA A 108 -7.23 30.26 0.62
N GLY A 109 -6.89 31.24 -0.21
CA GLY A 109 -5.53 31.42 -0.75
C GLY A 109 -5.17 30.49 -1.93
N MET A 110 -6.04 29.53 -2.30
CA MET A 110 -5.74 28.58 -3.38
C MET A 110 -5.88 29.18 -4.78
N GLU A 111 -6.58 30.31 -4.93
CA GLU A 111 -6.75 30.98 -6.22
C GLU A 111 -5.44 31.43 -6.87
N SER A 112 -4.43 31.74 -6.07
CA SER A 112 -3.10 32.10 -6.56
C SER A 112 -2.33 30.94 -7.20
N LEU A 113 -2.68 29.71 -6.84
CA LEU A 113 -2.00 28.49 -7.31
C LEU A 113 -2.77 27.78 -8.43
N PHE A 114 -4.11 27.77 -8.33
CA PHE A 114 -4.95 26.95 -9.18
C PHE A 114 -5.91 27.75 -10.09
N GLY A 115 -5.86 29.08 -10.02
CA GLY A 115 -6.73 29.97 -10.80
C GLY A 115 -8.05 30.30 -10.11
N SER A 116 -9.02 30.81 -10.87
CA SER A 116 -10.32 31.25 -10.34
C SER A 116 -11.16 30.11 -9.74
N LEU A 117 -12.10 30.41 -8.83
CA LEU A 117 -12.97 29.40 -8.21
C LEU A 117 -13.67 28.49 -9.20
N PRO A 118 -14.20 28.99 -10.36
CA PRO A 118 -14.76 28.10 -11.38
C PRO A 118 -13.73 27.18 -12.06
N GLU A 119 -12.47 27.60 -12.16
CA GLU A 119 -11.39 26.76 -12.68
C GLU A 119 -11.00 25.69 -11.69
N ILE A 120 -10.86 26.05 -10.41
CA ILE A 120 -10.62 25.10 -9.32
C ILE A 120 -11.73 24.05 -9.29
N ALA A 121 -12.99 24.44 -9.32
CA ALA A 121 -14.13 23.54 -9.29
C ALA A 121 -14.13 22.55 -10.49
N ARG A 122 -13.84 23.04 -11.70
CA ARG A 122 -13.71 22.19 -12.90
C ARG A 122 -12.52 21.25 -12.82
N ASN A 123 -11.40 21.71 -12.27
CA ASN A 123 -10.21 20.88 -12.09
C ASN A 123 -10.45 19.79 -11.05
N LEU A 124 -11.12 20.10 -9.93
CA LEU A 124 -11.56 19.12 -8.93
C LEU A 124 -12.47 18.05 -9.54
N PHE A 125 -13.49 18.49 -10.28
CA PHE A 125 -14.43 17.58 -10.95
C PHE A 125 -13.72 16.64 -11.92
N ARG A 126 -12.83 17.16 -12.77
CA ARG A 126 -12.03 16.36 -13.70
C ARG A 126 -11.12 15.39 -12.97
N ARG A 127 -10.45 15.84 -11.91
CA ARG A 127 -9.55 14.99 -11.12
C ARG A 127 -10.28 13.85 -10.41
N ALA A 128 -11.47 14.09 -9.87
CA ALA A 128 -12.29 13.05 -9.29
C ALA A 128 -12.69 12.01 -10.36
N ALA A 129 -13.08 12.45 -11.54
CA ALA A 129 -13.42 11.57 -12.67
C ALA A 129 -12.20 10.74 -13.16
N GLU A 130 -10.98 11.34 -13.21
CA GLU A 130 -9.73 10.64 -13.52
C GLU A 130 -9.43 9.53 -12.50
N LEU A 131 -9.80 9.72 -11.24
CA LEU A 131 -9.69 8.70 -10.18
C LEU A 131 -10.85 7.69 -10.21
N GLY A 132 -11.75 7.78 -11.16
CA GLY A 132 -12.88 6.88 -11.30
C GLY A 132 -14.07 7.19 -10.40
N LEU A 133 -14.14 8.40 -9.84
CA LEU A 133 -15.17 8.87 -8.92
C LEU A 133 -15.99 9.97 -9.60
N ASP A 134 -17.04 9.57 -10.32
CA ASP A 134 -17.95 10.51 -10.97
C ASP A 134 -18.91 11.09 -9.92
N GLY A 135 -18.94 12.41 -9.81
CA GLY A 135 -19.73 13.08 -8.78
C GLY A 135 -20.13 14.50 -9.13
N SER A 136 -20.43 15.29 -8.13
CA SER A 136 -20.73 16.73 -8.22
C SER A 136 -19.71 17.53 -7.41
N VAL A 137 -19.37 18.71 -7.89
CA VAL A 137 -18.50 19.66 -7.18
C VAL A 137 -19.21 20.99 -7.03
N ALA A 138 -19.35 21.48 -5.81
CA ALA A 138 -19.93 22.77 -5.55
C ALA A 138 -19.01 23.66 -4.75
N VAL A 139 -19.00 24.97 -5.06
CA VAL A 139 -18.24 25.99 -4.34
C VAL A 139 -19.22 27.01 -3.78
N ALA A 140 -19.09 27.32 -2.47
CA ALA A 140 -19.90 28.32 -1.78
C ALA A 140 -19.08 29.07 -0.71
N SER A 141 -19.66 30.08 -0.05
CA SER A 141 -18.99 30.88 0.98
C SER A 141 -18.89 30.18 2.35
N ASN A 142 -19.61 29.09 2.54
CA ASN A 142 -19.55 28.29 3.77
C ASN A 142 -19.66 26.78 3.48
N PRO A 143 -19.20 25.91 4.39
CA PRO A 143 -19.16 24.46 4.18
C PRO A 143 -20.54 23.85 3.92
N ASP A 144 -21.55 24.23 4.69
CA ASP A 144 -22.88 23.62 4.60
C ASP A 144 -23.61 23.99 3.30
N ALA A 145 -23.44 25.24 2.84
CA ALA A 145 -23.96 25.65 1.54
C ALA A 145 -23.29 24.91 0.37
N ALA A 146 -21.97 24.64 0.48
CA ALA A 146 -21.24 23.84 -0.50
C ALA A 146 -21.74 22.38 -0.52
N ILE A 147 -22.01 21.78 0.65
CA ILE A 147 -22.61 20.42 0.74
C ILE A 147 -23.98 20.40 0.06
N LEU A 148 -24.89 21.30 0.47
CA LEU A 148 -26.25 21.35 -0.09
C LEU A 148 -26.22 21.51 -1.61
N ALA A 149 -25.34 22.39 -2.12
CA ALA A 149 -25.20 22.58 -3.55
C ALA A 149 -24.62 21.35 -4.26
N ALA A 150 -23.64 20.66 -3.68
CA ALA A 150 -23.07 19.45 -4.28
C ALA A 150 -24.06 18.29 -4.32
N HIS A 151 -24.91 18.15 -3.29
CA HIS A 151 -25.95 17.12 -3.24
C HIS A 151 -27.16 17.45 -4.13
N GLY A 152 -27.47 18.75 -4.28
CA GLY A 152 -28.67 19.19 -4.99
C GLY A 152 -28.48 19.46 -6.49
N PHE A 153 -27.26 19.80 -6.91
CA PHE A 153 -26.94 20.09 -8.30
C PHE A 153 -25.96 19.06 -8.88
N SER A 154 -26.18 18.66 -10.12
CA SER A 154 -25.24 17.78 -10.83
C SER A 154 -24.12 18.56 -11.50
N GLY A 155 -22.92 17.96 -11.56
CA GLY A 155 -21.76 18.53 -12.23
C GLY A 155 -21.05 19.61 -11.40
N VAL A 156 -20.72 20.74 -12.00
CA VAL A 156 -19.96 21.81 -11.36
C VAL A 156 -20.83 23.02 -11.08
N THR A 157 -20.95 23.42 -9.82
CA THR A 157 -21.74 24.57 -9.37
C THR A 157 -20.88 25.54 -8.58
N VAL A 158 -20.92 26.82 -8.91
CA VAL A 158 -20.23 27.88 -8.13
C VAL A 158 -21.25 28.92 -7.73
N ILE A 159 -21.47 29.05 -6.43
CA ILE A 159 -22.39 30.03 -5.85
C ILE A 159 -21.61 31.29 -5.46
N PRO A 160 -21.93 32.46 -6.05
CA PRO A 160 -21.31 33.71 -5.64
C PRO A 160 -21.65 34.08 -4.18
N THR A 161 -20.69 34.59 -3.45
CA THR A 161 -20.87 35.05 -2.06
C THR A 161 -22.07 36.00 -1.93
N GLY A 162 -22.95 35.69 -0.99
CA GLY A 162 -24.19 36.46 -0.72
C GLY A 162 -25.39 36.08 -1.57
N LYS A 163 -25.25 35.10 -2.51
CA LYS A 163 -26.37 34.56 -3.32
C LYS A 163 -26.76 33.16 -2.93
N GLU A 164 -26.30 32.66 -1.79
CA GLU A 164 -26.53 31.29 -1.33
C GLU A 164 -28.02 30.99 -1.21
N SER A 165 -28.79 31.84 -0.54
CA SER A 165 -30.24 31.65 -0.35
C SER A 165 -31.01 31.64 -1.66
N GLU A 166 -30.62 32.46 -2.65
CA GLU A 166 -31.26 32.50 -3.96
C GLU A 166 -30.94 31.22 -4.75
N SER A 167 -29.66 30.83 -4.80
CA SER A 167 -29.20 29.68 -5.57
C SER A 167 -29.70 28.36 -5.00
N LEU A 168 -29.65 28.19 -3.68
CA LEU A 168 -30.11 26.98 -3.01
C LEU A 168 -31.62 26.85 -2.97
N GLY A 169 -32.36 27.98 -3.12
CA GLY A 169 -33.81 28.05 -2.95
C GLY A 169 -34.61 27.10 -3.82
N SER A 170 -34.10 26.69 -4.98
CA SER A 170 -34.77 25.75 -5.90
C SER A 170 -34.61 24.27 -5.51
N LEU A 171 -33.70 23.96 -4.56
CA LEU A 171 -33.47 22.59 -4.14
C LEU A 171 -34.60 22.02 -3.29
N SER A 172 -34.85 20.71 -3.42
CA SER A 172 -35.81 19.99 -2.59
C SER A 172 -35.36 20.01 -1.11
N VAL A 173 -36.35 20.07 -0.21
CA VAL A 173 -36.10 19.98 1.24
C VAL A 173 -35.41 18.68 1.64
N GLU A 174 -35.58 17.62 0.85
CA GLU A 174 -34.91 16.31 1.08
C GLU A 174 -33.38 16.41 1.15
N VAL A 175 -32.78 17.38 0.43
CA VAL A 175 -31.32 17.60 0.43
C VAL A 175 -30.78 17.95 1.81
N LEU A 176 -31.58 18.56 2.70
CA LEU A 176 -31.19 18.86 4.09
C LEU A 176 -30.93 17.61 4.94
N PHE A 177 -31.52 16.50 4.55
CA PHE A 177 -31.41 15.23 5.27
C PHE A 177 -30.40 14.27 4.64
N ALA A 178 -29.75 14.70 3.56
CA ALA A 178 -28.65 13.95 2.98
C ALA A 178 -27.46 13.82 3.95
N HIS A 179 -26.68 12.77 3.79
CA HIS A 179 -25.52 12.49 4.62
C HIS A 179 -24.50 13.64 4.53
N GLY A 180 -23.89 14.02 5.65
CA GLY A 180 -22.85 15.05 5.73
C GLY A 180 -23.34 16.46 6.10
N CYS A 181 -24.63 16.76 6.01
CA CYS A 181 -25.13 18.08 6.40
C CYS A 181 -25.31 18.18 7.92
N GLY A 182 -24.29 18.72 8.61
CA GLY A 182 -24.38 19.14 10.02
C GLY A 182 -24.55 18.03 11.09
N ARG A 183 -24.28 16.77 10.80
CA ARG A 183 -24.40 15.68 11.78
C ARG A 183 -23.16 15.55 12.66
N LYS A 184 -23.37 15.42 13.99
CA LYS A 184 -22.37 14.88 14.92
C LYS A 184 -22.34 13.36 14.78
N LYS A 185 -21.16 12.76 14.63
CA LYS A 185 -20.90 11.31 14.38
C LYS A 185 -21.33 10.33 15.51
N GLU A 186 -21.98 10.75 16.60
CA GLU A 186 -22.01 9.94 17.83
C GLU A 186 -23.28 9.14 18.14
N ASP A 187 -24.41 9.23 17.40
CA ASP A 187 -25.67 8.66 17.91
C ASP A 187 -26.50 7.76 16.96
N ASP A 188 -25.99 7.28 15.83
CA ASP A 188 -26.83 6.60 14.82
C ASP A 188 -26.89 5.06 14.88
N GLN A 189 -26.73 4.42 16.04
CA GLN A 189 -26.84 2.95 16.11
C GLN A 189 -28.15 2.35 16.67
N LYS A 190 -29.16 3.13 17.00
CA LYS A 190 -30.47 2.56 17.43
C LYS A 190 -31.60 3.54 17.12
N ASN A 191 -32.28 3.39 15.97
CA ASN A 191 -33.74 3.42 15.87
C ASN A 191 -34.19 3.33 14.42
N GLU A 192 -34.96 2.30 14.10
CA GLU A 192 -35.77 2.16 12.88
C GLU A 192 -36.83 3.28 12.88
N SER A 193 -37.01 3.97 11.71
CA SER A 193 -37.89 5.15 11.51
C SER A 193 -37.49 6.37 12.34
N GLY A 194 -36.43 7.05 11.88
CA GLY A 194 -35.81 8.15 12.62
C GLY A 194 -36.63 9.46 12.60
N PRO A 195 -36.28 10.39 13.51
CA PRO A 195 -36.88 11.73 13.62
C PRO A 195 -36.89 12.53 12.30
N HIS A 196 -36.04 12.19 11.35
CA HIS A 196 -35.93 12.83 10.04
C HIS A 196 -37.13 12.55 9.11
N GLU A 197 -37.62 11.30 9.09
CA GLU A 197 -38.80 10.96 8.29
C GLU A 197 -40.04 11.68 8.80
N THR A 198 -40.17 11.83 10.12
CA THR A 198 -41.25 12.58 10.76
C THR A 198 -41.18 14.07 10.43
N LEU A 199 -39.96 14.64 10.37
CA LEU A 199 -39.73 16.04 9.99
C LEU A 199 -40.08 16.29 8.51
N LEU A 200 -39.65 15.42 7.61
CA LEU A 200 -40.00 15.48 6.18
C LEU A 200 -41.52 15.41 5.97
N GLN A 201 -42.18 14.44 6.60
CA GLN A 201 -43.63 14.32 6.55
C GLN A 201 -44.36 15.57 7.08
N THR A 202 -43.80 16.19 8.12
CA THR A 202 -44.34 17.43 8.71
C THR A 202 -44.19 18.58 7.74
N LEU A 203 -43.04 18.75 7.10
CA LEU A 203 -42.80 19.78 6.10
C LEU A 203 -43.66 19.58 4.86
N ASP A 204 -43.83 18.35 4.39
CA ASP A 204 -44.72 18.02 3.27
C ASP A 204 -46.20 18.36 3.57
N ARG A 205 -46.66 18.04 4.79
CA ARG A 205 -48.03 18.43 5.25
C ARG A 205 -48.23 19.94 5.29
N TRP A 206 -47.14 20.73 5.49
CA TRP A 206 -47.18 22.19 5.44
C TRP A 206 -47.07 22.73 4.00
N GLY A 207 -46.87 21.85 3.03
CA GLY A 207 -46.68 22.21 1.63
C GLY A 207 -45.29 22.78 1.32
N VAL A 208 -44.32 22.59 2.23
CA VAL A 208 -42.93 23.06 2.06
C VAL A 208 -42.15 22.01 1.30
N ARG A 209 -41.85 22.25 0.02
CA ARG A 209 -41.18 21.31 -0.89
C ARG A 209 -39.78 21.70 -1.27
N ASN A 210 -39.45 22.99 -1.15
CA ASN A 210 -38.14 23.51 -1.53
C ASN A 210 -37.55 24.39 -0.43
N LEU A 211 -36.21 24.65 -0.51
CA LEU A 211 -35.51 25.42 0.48
C LEU A 211 -35.97 26.88 0.56
N ARG A 212 -36.46 27.46 -0.55
CA ARG A 212 -36.99 28.83 -0.57
C ARG A 212 -38.22 28.94 0.32
N GLU A 213 -39.11 27.99 0.25
CA GLU A 213 -40.33 27.97 1.08
C GLU A 213 -40.00 27.81 2.56
N LEU A 214 -39.03 26.90 2.91
CA LEU A 214 -38.55 26.74 4.28
C LEU A 214 -37.86 28.01 4.81
N ALA A 215 -37.04 28.65 4.00
CA ALA A 215 -36.34 29.90 4.34
C ALA A 215 -37.28 31.06 4.62
N ALA A 216 -38.46 31.07 3.95
CA ALA A 216 -39.49 32.11 4.09
C ALA A 216 -40.38 31.98 5.34
N LEU A 217 -40.39 30.81 5.99
CA LEU A 217 -41.21 30.60 7.20
C LEU A 217 -40.83 31.56 8.33
N PRO A 218 -41.78 31.99 9.18
CA PRO A 218 -41.46 32.75 10.38
C PRO A 218 -40.69 31.93 11.38
N ALA A 219 -39.51 32.45 11.82
CA ALA A 219 -38.61 31.73 12.72
C ALA A 219 -39.25 31.38 14.06
N ILE A 220 -40.09 32.26 14.62
CA ILE A 220 -40.79 32.03 15.89
C ILE A 220 -41.74 30.82 15.75
N ALA A 221 -42.61 30.82 14.73
CA ALA A 221 -43.54 29.72 14.49
C ALA A 221 -42.82 28.37 14.22
N LEU A 222 -41.69 28.43 13.52
CA LEU A 222 -40.85 27.25 13.26
C LEU A 222 -40.21 26.71 14.54
N SER A 223 -39.72 27.59 15.42
CA SER A 223 -39.16 27.24 16.72
C SER A 223 -40.20 26.63 17.67
N GLU A 224 -41.42 27.16 17.69
CA GLU A 224 -42.51 26.65 18.51
C GLU A 224 -42.93 25.22 18.11
N ARG A 225 -42.82 24.87 16.82
CA ARG A 225 -43.29 23.57 16.31
C ARG A 225 -42.22 22.52 16.14
N LEU A 226 -41.04 22.91 15.71
CA LEU A 226 -39.91 22.02 15.43
C LEU A 226 -38.71 22.25 16.37
N GLY A 227 -38.82 23.20 17.30
CA GLY A 227 -37.75 23.51 18.24
C GLY A 227 -36.50 24.08 17.57
N GLN A 228 -35.36 23.83 18.18
CA GLN A 228 -34.05 24.31 17.69
C GLN A 228 -33.66 23.68 16.34
N GLU A 229 -34.10 22.43 16.09
CA GLU A 229 -33.81 21.74 14.83
C GLU A 229 -34.49 22.44 13.64
N GLY A 230 -35.73 22.93 13.83
CA GLY A 230 -36.41 23.71 12.81
C GLY A 230 -35.65 25.02 12.45
N LEU A 231 -35.13 25.71 13.45
CA LEU A 231 -34.32 26.91 13.22
C LEU A 231 -33.01 26.60 12.50
N ARG A 232 -32.38 25.48 12.87
CA ARG A 232 -31.16 25.02 12.22
C ARG A 232 -31.41 24.68 10.74
N LEU A 233 -32.48 23.94 10.42
CA LEU A 233 -32.86 23.64 9.05
C LEU A 233 -33.15 24.90 8.24
N GLN A 234 -33.78 25.91 8.86
CA GLN A 234 -34.00 27.21 8.22
C GLN A 234 -32.70 27.96 7.92
N GLN A 235 -31.73 27.95 8.87
CA GLN A 235 -30.43 28.57 8.64
C GLN A 235 -29.67 27.88 7.51
N LEU A 236 -29.72 26.54 7.44
CA LEU A 236 -29.18 25.77 6.33
C LEU A 236 -29.84 26.14 5.00
N ALA A 237 -31.19 26.20 4.96
CA ALA A 237 -31.94 26.59 3.77
C ALA A 237 -31.62 28.02 3.28
N ARG A 238 -31.28 28.93 4.20
CA ARG A 238 -30.81 30.29 3.88
C ARG A 238 -29.34 30.35 3.45
N GLY A 239 -28.59 29.24 3.56
CA GLY A 239 -27.13 29.23 3.35
C GLY A 239 -26.38 30.11 4.35
N ALA A 240 -26.96 30.34 5.53
CA ALA A 240 -26.40 31.23 6.57
C ALA A 240 -25.80 30.45 7.76
N ALA A 241 -25.72 29.12 7.68
CA ALA A 241 -25.07 28.32 8.69
C ALA A 241 -23.55 28.60 8.70
N SER A 242 -23.00 28.77 9.91
CA SER A 242 -21.57 29.01 10.10
C SER A 242 -21.01 27.92 11.02
N ARG A 243 -20.13 27.10 10.49
CA ARG A 243 -19.34 26.13 11.25
C ARG A 243 -17.89 26.15 10.84
N THR A 244 -17.04 25.72 11.73
CA THR A 244 -15.60 25.57 11.45
C THR A 244 -15.38 24.22 10.79
N LEU A 245 -14.52 24.18 9.78
CA LEU A 245 -14.05 22.95 9.14
C LEU A 245 -13.14 22.18 10.09
N VAL A 246 -13.32 20.86 10.18
CA VAL A 246 -12.50 19.94 10.99
C VAL A 246 -11.55 19.19 10.08
N PRO A 247 -10.29 19.61 9.95
CA PRO A 247 -9.37 19.00 9.00
C PRO A 247 -8.96 17.57 9.41
N VAL A 248 -8.79 16.72 8.41
CA VAL A 248 -8.28 15.35 8.54
C VAL A 248 -6.81 15.31 8.15
N GLU A 249 -6.01 14.55 8.88
CA GLU A 249 -4.62 14.31 8.54
C GLU A 249 -4.48 13.48 7.26
N ALA A 250 -3.49 13.83 6.45
CA ALA A 250 -3.20 13.11 5.22
C ALA A 250 -2.69 11.69 5.50
N PRO A 251 -3.17 10.66 4.78
CA PRO A 251 -2.71 9.30 4.99
C PRO A 251 -1.21 9.17 4.65
N SER A 252 -0.51 8.38 5.46
CA SER A 252 0.91 8.06 5.27
C SER A 252 1.16 6.91 4.29
N ILE A 253 0.12 6.14 3.93
CA ILE A 253 0.19 4.97 3.07
C ILE A 253 -0.94 5.05 2.04
N PHE A 254 -0.62 4.71 0.79
CA PHE A 254 -1.61 4.63 -0.29
C PHE A 254 -1.96 3.17 -0.52
N GLU A 255 -3.21 2.82 -0.27
CA GLU A 255 -3.71 1.45 -0.38
C GLU A 255 -4.84 1.34 -1.40
N GLU A 256 -4.79 0.26 -2.18
CA GLU A 256 -5.86 -0.17 -3.07
C GLU A 256 -6.16 -1.64 -2.79
N ALA A 257 -7.44 -1.99 -2.80
CA ALA A 257 -7.84 -3.36 -2.54
C ALA A 257 -9.05 -3.75 -3.39
N ILE A 258 -9.13 -5.03 -3.70
CA ILE A 258 -10.28 -5.63 -4.40
C ILE A 258 -10.65 -6.95 -3.75
N GLU A 259 -11.94 -7.16 -3.55
CA GLU A 259 -12.52 -8.42 -3.13
C GLU A 259 -13.12 -9.13 -4.35
N LEU A 260 -12.75 -10.40 -4.52
CA LEU A 260 -13.10 -11.17 -5.71
C LEU A 260 -14.38 -11.96 -5.48
N GLU A 261 -15.28 -11.96 -6.46
CA GLU A 261 -16.50 -12.79 -6.43
C GLU A 261 -16.16 -14.28 -6.52
N TYR A 262 -15.16 -14.61 -7.33
CA TYR A 262 -14.64 -15.97 -7.53
C TYR A 262 -13.15 -16.04 -7.26
N PRO A 263 -12.67 -17.10 -6.57
CA PRO A 263 -11.26 -17.26 -6.30
C PRO A 263 -10.42 -17.37 -7.58
N ILE A 264 -9.28 -16.70 -7.62
CA ILE A 264 -8.33 -16.74 -8.75
C ILE A 264 -7.15 -17.63 -8.40
N VAL A 265 -6.80 -18.52 -9.34
CA VAL A 265 -5.64 -19.44 -9.23
C VAL A 265 -4.53 -19.07 -10.23
N LEU A 266 -4.91 -18.55 -11.40
CA LEU A 266 -3.99 -18.28 -12.50
C LEU A 266 -3.36 -16.89 -12.36
N LEU A 267 -2.08 -16.78 -12.74
CA LEU A 267 -1.34 -15.51 -12.70
C LEU A 267 -1.78 -14.48 -13.75
N GLU A 268 -2.34 -14.92 -14.89
CA GLU A 268 -2.77 -14.00 -15.94
C GLU A 268 -3.97 -13.12 -15.52
N PRO A 269 -5.10 -13.68 -14.99
CA PRO A 269 -6.17 -12.86 -14.44
C PRO A 269 -5.71 -12.00 -13.27
N LEU A 270 -4.83 -12.53 -12.41
CA LEU A 270 -4.25 -11.76 -11.31
C LEU A 270 -3.46 -10.55 -11.82
N ALA A 271 -2.66 -10.73 -12.88
CA ALA A 271 -1.88 -9.64 -13.47
C ALA A 271 -2.76 -8.51 -14.02
N PHE A 272 -3.92 -8.82 -14.58
CA PHE A 272 -4.88 -7.83 -15.05
C PHE A 272 -5.42 -6.98 -13.89
N LEU A 273 -5.79 -7.62 -12.78
CA LEU A 273 -6.26 -6.91 -11.58
C LEU A 273 -5.15 -6.09 -10.92
N LEU A 274 -3.94 -6.65 -10.81
CA LEU A 274 -2.78 -5.93 -10.29
C LEU A 274 -2.45 -4.69 -11.12
N ASN A 275 -2.53 -4.77 -12.46
CA ASN A 275 -2.31 -3.60 -13.32
C ASN A 275 -3.29 -2.47 -12.99
N ARG A 276 -4.56 -2.80 -12.81
CA ARG A 276 -5.60 -1.83 -12.44
C ARG A 276 -5.33 -1.19 -11.08
N LEU A 277 -5.02 -1.99 -10.06
CA LEU A 277 -4.69 -1.48 -8.73
C LEU A 277 -3.44 -0.59 -8.77
N LEU A 278 -2.43 -0.95 -9.56
CA LEU A 278 -1.23 -0.14 -9.77
C LEU A 278 -1.53 1.18 -10.48
N GLU A 279 -2.37 1.18 -11.50
CA GLU A 279 -2.81 2.41 -12.17
C GLU A 279 -3.53 3.35 -11.19
N ASN A 280 -4.43 2.81 -10.36
CA ASN A 280 -5.13 3.58 -9.33
C ASN A 280 -4.17 4.17 -8.30
N ILE A 281 -3.24 3.38 -7.74
CA ILE A 281 -2.23 3.85 -6.77
C ILE A 281 -1.34 4.93 -7.40
N CYS A 282 -0.86 4.70 -8.62
CA CYS A 282 -0.01 5.66 -9.31
C CYS A 282 -0.75 6.96 -9.62
N ALA A 283 -2.03 6.91 -10.00
CA ALA A 283 -2.86 8.09 -10.21
C ALA A 283 -3.05 8.90 -8.91
N ARG A 284 -3.26 8.23 -7.77
CA ARG A 284 -3.36 8.87 -6.45
C ARG A 284 -2.04 9.51 -6.02
N LEU A 285 -0.92 8.80 -6.16
CA LEU A 285 0.42 9.34 -5.87
C LEU A 285 0.75 10.54 -6.76
N ALA A 286 0.47 10.43 -8.08
CA ALA A 286 0.66 11.51 -9.04
C ALA A 286 -0.17 12.75 -8.68
N SER A 287 -1.41 12.58 -8.23
CA SER A 287 -2.28 13.70 -7.81
C SER A 287 -1.66 14.55 -6.68
N ARG A 288 -0.83 13.93 -5.85
CA ARG A 288 -0.12 14.57 -4.73
C ARG A 288 1.35 14.85 -5.01
N ALA A 289 1.78 14.75 -6.27
CA ALA A 289 3.18 14.92 -6.70
C ALA A 289 4.16 14.02 -5.90
N LEU A 290 3.75 12.78 -5.61
CA LEU A 290 4.53 11.78 -4.90
C LEU A 290 4.92 10.63 -5.82
N ASN A 291 6.03 9.99 -5.48
CA ASN A 291 6.49 8.71 -6.05
C ASN A 291 6.44 7.63 -4.96
N THR A 292 6.78 6.39 -5.30
CA THR A 292 6.96 5.32 -4.31
C THR A 292 8.32 4.64 -4.47
N HIS A 293 8.90 4.21 -3.34
CA HIS A 293 10.10 3.40 -3.29
C HIS A 293 9.83 1.96 -2.86
N GLY A 294 8.57 1.63 -2.55
CA GLY A 294 8.20 0.29 -2.13
C GLY A 294 6.72 -0.01 -2.31
N LEU A 295 6.45 -1.23 -2.71
CA LEU A 295 5.11 -1.80 -2.82
C LEU A 295 4.99 -2.98 -1.87
N ARG A 296 3.83 -3.12 -1.23
CA ARG A 296 3.48 -4.26 -0.41
C ARG A 296 2.24 -4.91 -1.00
N LEU A 297 2.37 -6.17 -1.40
CA LEU A 297 1.27 -7.01 -1.86
C LEU A 297 0.87 -7.96 -0.75
N THR A 298 -0.42 -7.98 -0.42
CA THR A 298 -1.03 -8.93 0.50
C THR A 298 -2.17 -9.62 -0.21
N LEU A 299 -2.14 -10.96 -0.27
CA LEU A 299 -3.20 -11.77 -0.85
C LEU A 299 -3.86 -12.57 0.27
N GLU A 300 -5.19 -12.46 0.38
CA GLU A 300 -5.97 -13.36 1.22
C GLU A 300 -6.33 -14.61 0.41
N LEU A 301 -5.91 -15.76 0.93
CA LEU A 301 -6.04 -17.04 0.25
C LEU A 301 -7.20 -17.84 0.83
N GLN A 302 -7.81 -18.66 0.00
CA GLN A 302 -8.85 -19.59 0.42
C GLN A 302 -8.22 -20.66 1.32
N SER A 303 -8.70 -20.75 2.57
CA SER A 303 -8.32 -21.85 3.45
C SER A 303 -9.06 -23.11 3.04
N PHE A 304 -8.33 -24.14 2.68
CA PHE A 304 -8.90 -25.47 2.58
C PHE A 304 -9.03 -26.02 4.01
N SER A 305 -10.25 -26.16 4.50
CA SER A 305 -10.51 -27.04 5.62
C SER A 305 -10.28 -28.48 5.10
N SER A 306 -9.08 -29.00 5.34
CA SER A 306 -8.76 -30.38 5.05
C SER A 306 -9.59 -31.27 5.97
N GLY A 307 -10.76 -31.67 5.49
CA GLY A 307 -11.50 -32.81 5.99
C GLY A 307 -10.79 -34.11 5.58
N PHE A 308 -9.53 -34.29 5.91
CA PHE A 308 -8.87 -35.56 5.86
C PHE A 308 -8.86 -36.17 7.26
N ASN A 309 -9.79 -37.14 7.49
CA ASN A 309 -9.66 -38.15 8.50
C ASN A 309 -8.28 -38.84 8.34
N GLN A 310 -7.30 -38.46 9.14
CA GLN A 310 -6.20 -39.37 9.44
C GLN A 310 -6.67 -40.34 10.52
N GLN A 311 -7.27 -41.43 10.07
CA GLN A 311 -7.16 -42.71 10.79
C GLN A 311 -5.70 -43.16 10.68
N SER A 312 -4.97 -43.04 11.75
CA SER A 312 -4.03 -44.08 12.21
C SER A 312 -3.19 -43.57 13.36
N THR A 313 -3.28 -44.23 14.35
CA THR A 313 -2.37 -44.89 15.29
C THR A 313 -2.61 -44.49 16.74
N ILE A 314 -3.22 -45.42 17.40
CA ILE A 314 -3.36 -45.53 18.85
C ILE A 314 -1.96 -45.67 19.47
N SER A 315 -1.61 -44.83 20.39
CA SER A 315 -0.83 -45.25 21.57
C SER A 315 -1.03 -44.27 22.73
N ASN A 316 -1.69 -44.77 23.73
CA ASN A 316 -1.67 -44.51 25.16
C ASN A 316 -0.98 -43.20 25.66
N GLN A 317 -1.71 -42.31 26.34
CA GLN A 317 -1.61 -42.16 27.79
C GLN A 317 -2.45 -41.03 28.36
N GLN A 318 -3.22 -41.39 29.39
CA GLN A 318 -3.59 -40.68 30.62
C GLN A 318 -4.49 -39.42 30.55
N SER A 319 -5.64 -39.68 31.10
CA SER A 319 -6.70 -38.82 31.66
C SER A 319 -6.24 -37.59 32.42
N LEU A 320 -6.80 -36.40 32.05
CA LEU A 320 -7.05 -35.27 32.96
C LEU A 320 -8.37 -34.58 32.57
N PRO A 321 -9.03 -33.85 33.48
CA PRO A 321 -10.47 -33.82 33.60
C PRO A 321 -11.20 -32.84 32.70
N GLN A 322 -12.42 -33.23 32.33
CA GLN A 322 -13.45 -32.40 31.70
C GLN A 322 -13.87 -31.25 32.65
N SER A 323 -13.57 -30.01 32.30
CA SER A 323 -14.41 -28.86 32.62
C SER A 323 -13.91 -27.63 31.85
N ALA A 324 -14.62 -27.25 30.84
CA ALA A 324 -14.83 -25.92 30.25
C ALA A 324 -15.11 -26.05 28.74
N ILE A 325 -16.33 -26.44 28.39
CA ILE A 325 -16.88 -26.21 27.07
C ILE A 325 -17.21 -24.73 26.96
N GLY A 326 -16.21 -23.92 26.69
CA GLY A 326 -16.40 -22.57 26.19
C GLY A 326 -16.48 -22.66 24.66
N ASN A 327 -17.63 -22.26 24.10
CA ASN A 327 -17.83 -22.03 22.67
C ASN A 327 -16.80 -20.99 22.17
N ARG A 328 -15.59 -21.41 21.87
CA ARG A 328 -14.70 -20.66 20.99
C ARG A 328 -15.14 -20.95 19.57
N LYS A 329 -15.90 -20.04 18.99
CA LYS A 329 -15.91 -19.88 17.54
C LYS A 329 -14.44 -19.73 17.15
N SER A 330 -13.86 -20.78 16.56
CA SER A 330 -12.57 -20.68 15.90
C SER A 330 -12.76 -19.72 14.72
N GLU A 331 -12.38 -18.47 14.90
CA GLU A 331 -12.14 -17.57 13.80
C GLU A 331 -11.02 -18.21 13.00
N ILE A 332 -11.38 -18.78 11.84
CA ILE A 332 -10.43 -19.28 10.86
C ILE A 332 -9.76 -18.02 10.31
N CYS A 333 -8.57 -17.69 10.81
CA CYS A 333 -7.77 -16.64 10.23
C CYS A 333 -7.49 -17.01 8.77
N PRO A 334 -7.84 -16.15 7.80
CA PRO A 334 -7.55 -16.42 6.40
C PRO A 334 -6.03 -16.56 6.21
N LEU A 335 -5.64 -17.53 5.40
CA LEU A 335 -4.23 -17.70 5.05
C LEU A 335 -3.79 -16.48 4.25
N GLN A 336 -2.78 -15.75 4.75
CA GLN A 336 -2.28 -14.54 4.11
C GLN A 336 -0.91 -14.78 3.47
N PHE A 337 -0.76 -14.32 2.24
CA PHE A 337 0.50 -14.31 1.50
C PHE A 337 0.97 -12.88 1.34
N HIS A 338 2.18 -12.59 1.81
CA HIS A 338 2.75 -11.24 1.81
C HIS A 338 4.00 -11.17 0.95
N ARG A 339 4.08 -10.15 0.10
CA ARG A 339 5.29 -9.80 -0.65
C ARG A 339 5.59 -8.31 -0.50
N LYS A 340 6.87 -7.98 -0.35
CA LYS A 340 7.34 -6.60 -0.30
C LYS A 340 8.34 -6.38 -1.43
N LEU A 341 8.01 -5.49 -2.35
CA LEU A 341 8.89 -5.03 -3.40
C LEU A 341 9.51 -3.70 -2.98
N THR A 342 10.83 -3.64 -2.85
CA THR A 342 11.55 -2.39 -2.54
C THR A 342 12.32 -1.97 -3.78
N LEU A 343 12.28 -0.68 -4.13
CA LEU A 343 12.93 -0.11 -5.29
C LEU A 343 14.20 0.64 -4.88
N ALA A 344 15.23 0.63 -5.70
CA ALA A 344 16.47 1.38 -5.43
C ALA A 344 16.24 2.90 -5.55
N LEU A 345 15.32 3.31 -6.40
CA LEU A 345 14.96 4.70 -6.63
C LEU A 345 13.44 4.87 -6.60
N PRO A 346 12.94 6.00 -6.04
CA PRO A 346 11.52 6.33 -6.12
C PRO A 346 11.07 6.54 -7.56
N MET A 347 10.00 5.85 -7.96
CA MET A 347 9.43 5.95 -9.31
C MET A 347 7.91 5.87 -9.30
N LEU A 348 7.31 6.11 -10.47
CA LEU A 348 5.86 6.13 -10.65
C LEU A 348 5.52 5.58 -12.05
N ASP A 349 5.75 4.28 -12.24
CA ASP A 349 5.43 3.58 -13.50
C ASP A 349 4.66 2.28 -13.21
N PRO A 350 3.33 2.24 -13.45
CA PRO A 350 2.51 1.07 -13.19
C PRO A 350 2.92 -0.15 -14.02
N LYS A 351 3.41 0.05 -15.26
CA LYS A 351 3.83 -1.07 -16.14
C LYS A 351 5.08 -1.76 -15.63
N LEU A 352 6.04 -0.96 -15.15
CA LEU A 352 7.26 -1.50 -14.54
C LEU A 352 6.93 -2.25 -13.25
N PHE A 353 6.09 -1.67 -12.38
CA PHE A 353 5.67 -2.31 -11.14
C PHE A 353 4.97 -3.65 -11.40
N LEU A 354 4.06 -3.69 -12.38
CA LEU A 354 3.41 -4.93 -12.79
C LEU A 354 4.44 -6.00 -13.20
N LYS A 355 5.42 -5.62 -14.01
CA LYS A 355 6.46 -6.53 -14.49
C LYS A 355 7.33 -7.08 -13.36
N LEU A 356 7.67 -6.23 -12.39
CA LEU A 356 8.42 -6.62 -11.20
C LEU A 356 7.59 -7.57 -10.31
N LEU A 357 6.30 -7.27 -10.08
CA LEU A 357 5.40 -8.15 -9.32
C LEU A 357 5.19 -9.49 -10.03
N GLN A 358 5.06 -9.52 -11.36
CA GLN A 358 4.96 -10.77 -12.13
C GLN A 358 6.22 -11.64 -11.99
N LEU A 359 7.41 -11.03 -12.05
CA LEU A 359 8.67 -11.76 -11.84
C LEU A 359 8.75 -12.34 -10.43
N ASP A 360 8.35 -11.56 -9.42
CA ASP A 360 8.34 -12.01 -8.03
C ASP A 360 7.33 -13.14 -7.77
N LEU A 361 6.10 -13.01 -8.27
CA LEU A 361 5.04 -14.02 -8.12
C LEU A 361 5.33 -15.31 -8.91
N ASN A 362 6.04 -15.23 -10.04
CA ASN A 362 6.51 -16.42 -10.76
C ASN A 362 7.57 -17.18 -9.96
N ALA A 363 8.45 -16.46 -9.26
CA ALA A 363 9.46 -17.06 -8.40
C ALA A 363 8.85 -17.60 -7.08
N HIS A 364 7.80 -16.96 -6.58
CA HIS A 364 7.15 -17.26 -5.31
C HIS A 364 5.62 -17.32 -5.49
N PRO A 365 5.06 -18.40 -6.02
CA PRO A 365 3.61 -18.52 -6.22
C PRO A 365 2.85 -18.60 -4.88
N PRO A 366 1.64 -18.04 -4.79
CA PRO A 366 0.87 -17.99 -3.54
C PRO A 366 0.37 -19.34 -3.02
N GLY A 367 0.36 -20.38 -3.83
CA GLY A 367 0.09 -21.75 -3.41
C GLY A 367 -1.38 -22.12 -3.15
N ALA A 368 -2.30 -21.16 -3.12
CA ALA A 368 -3.74 -21.39 -2.93
C ALA A 368 -4.58 -20.33 -3.68
N PRO A 369 -5.88 -20.59 -3.95
CA PRO A 369 -6.76 -19.62 -4.62
C PRO A 369 -6.87 -18.31 -3.85
N ILE A 370 -6.87 -17.18 -4.57
CA ILE A 370 -6.88 -15.83 -4.03
C ILE A 370 -8.30 -15.33 -3.94
N LEU A 371 -8.70 -14.79 -2.78
CA LEU A 371 -10.01 -14.21 -2.49
C LEU A 371 -9.98 -12.69 -2.47
N LYS A 372 -8.90 -12.10 -1.94
CA LYS A 372 -8.73 -10.64 -1.87
C LYS A 372 -7.31 -10.24 -2.20
N ILE A 373 -7.18 -9.08 -2.80
CA ILE A 373 -5.90 -8.49 -3.17
C ILE A 373 -5.81 -7.13 -2.49
N HIS A 374 -4.75 -6.91 -1.73
CA HIS A 374 -4.39 -5.63 -1.15
C HIS A 374 -3.02 -5.21 -1.69
N LEU A 375 -2.95 -4.00 -2.18
CA LEU A 375 -1.73 -3.41 -2.69
C LEU A 375 -1.51 -2.07 -2.00
N ALA A 376 -0.38 -1.90 -1.33
CA ALA A 376 -0.01 -0.69 -0.63
C ALA A 376 1.30 -0.12 -1.18
N ALA A 377 1.39 1.21 -1.27
CA ALA A 377 2.59 1.94 -1.67
C ALA A 377 3.04 2.90 -0.58
N GLU A 378 4.33 2.88 -0.28
CA GLU A 378 4.95 3.82 0.66
C GLU A 378 5.34 5.10 -0.11
N PRO A 379 4.71 6.26 0.19
CA PRO A 379 4.97 7.48 -0.57
C PRO A 379 6.36 8.03 -0.29
N SER A 380 6.97 8.59 -1.32
CA SER A 380 8.25 9.30 -1.23
C SER A 380 8.25 10.50 -2.17
N ARG A 381 9.11 11.48 -1.86
CA ARG A 381 9.23 12.66 -2.73
C ARG A 381 9.90 12.26 -4.05
N PRO A 382 9.47 12.82 -5.18
CA PRO A 382 10.14 12.64 -6.45
C PRO A 382 11.60 13.08 -6.34
N ARG A 383 12.51 12.31 -6.92
CA ARG A 383 13.90 12.70 -6.98
C ARG A 383 14.12 13.60 -8.20
N SER A 384 14.44 14.86 -8.00
CA SER A 384 14.96 15.71 -9.07
C SER A 384 16.44 15.35 -9.29
N ALA A 385 16.73 14.50 -10.27
CA ALA A 385 18.09 14.25 -10.71
C ALA A 385 18.42 15.28 -11.81
N GLN A 386 19.20 16.29 -11.48
CA GLN A 386 19.80 17.14 -12.50
C GLN A 386 20.99 16.35 -13.09
N GLY A 387 20.84 15.91 -14.34
CA GLY A 387 21.94 15.30 -15.08
C GLY A 387 23.10 16.29 -15.23
N SER A 388 24.32 15.87 -14.86
CA SER A 388 25.50 16.67 -15.11
C SER A 388 25.83 16.64 -16.61
N LEU A 389 26.10 17.78 -17.21
CA LEU A 389 26.46 17.91 -18.62
C LEU A 389 27.75 17.15 -18.97
N PHE A 390 28.59 16.88 -17.97
CA PHE A 390 29.94 16.30 -18.14
C PHE A 390 30.07 14.85 -17.63
N LEU A 391 29.01 14.29 -17.06
CA LEU A 391 29.00 12.88 -16.64
C LEU A 391 28.26 12.03 -17.68
N PRO A 392 28.75 10.80 -17.97
CA PRO A 392 28.01 9.89 -18.81
C PRO A 392 26.60 9.68 -18.26
N PRO A 393 25.57 9.51 -19.12
CA PRO A 393 24.21 9.29 -18.66
C PRO A 393 24.16 8.05 -17.76
N THR A 394 23.68 8.25 -16.53
CA THR A 394 23.41 7.13 -15.62
C THR A 394 22.33 6.24 -16.25
N PRO A 395 22.42 4.91 -16.08
CA PRO A 395 21.37 4.01 -16.54
C PRO A 395 20.00 4.47 -16.05
N GLU A 396 19.01 4.41 -16.91
CA GLU A 396 17.64 4.72 -16.54
C GLU A 396 17.23 3.84 -15.34
N PRO A 397 16.71 4.43 -14.25
CA PRO A 397 16.40 3.68 -13.04
C PRO A 397 15.50 2.46 -13.27
N GLU A 398 14.59 2.60 -14.22
CA GLU A 398 13.63 1.55 -14.61
C GLU A 398 14.32 0.33 -15.22
N LYS A 399 15.29 0.56 -16.13
CA LYS A 399 16.08 -0.52 -16.74
C LYS A 399 16.97 -1.23 -15.72
N LEU A 400 17.53 -0.47 -14.77
CA LEU A 400 18.34 -1.01 -13.69
C LEU A 400 17.51 -1.95 -12.79
N GLU A 401 16.34 -1.49 -12.32
CA GLU A 401 15.46 -2.29 -11.45
C GLU A 401 15.01 -3.60 -12.13
N LEU A 402 14.60 -3.52 -13.39
CA LEU A 402 14.20 -4.70 -14.15
C LEU A 402 15.35 -5.69 -14.33
N THR A 403 16.56 -5.20 -14.57
CA THR A 403 17.75 -6.04 -14.70
C THR A 403 18.10 -6.72 -13.40
N LEU A 404 18.07 -5.97 -12.27
CA LEU A 404 18.31 -6.52 -10.94
C LEU A 404 17.27 -7.57 -10.55
N ALA A 405 15.99 -7.33 -10.84
CA ALA A 405 14.92 -8.30 -10.58
C ALA A 405 15.10 -9.60 -11.39
N ARG A 406 15.51 -9.49 -12.65
CA ARG A 406 15.79 -10.67 -13.49
C ARG A 406 16.99 -11.48 -12.98
N ILE A 407 18.07 -10.79 -12.58
CA ILE A 407 19.25 -11.44 -12.00
C ILE A 407 18.87 -12.11 -10.68
N ALA A 408 18.12 -11.44 -9.81
CA ALA A 408 17.65 -11.98 -8.54
C ALA A 408 16.77 -13.24 -8.73
N GLY A 409 15.94 -13.27 -9.77
CA GLY A 409 15.16 -14.46 -10.13
C GLY A 409 16.01 -15.66 -10.59
N LEU A 410 17.22 -15.41 -11.08
CA LEU A 410 18.16 -16.47 -11.53
C LEU A 410 19.06 -16.98 -10.39
N VAL A 411 19.61 -16.08 -9.58
CA VAL A 411 20.64 -16.40 -8.57
C VAL A 411 20.14 -16.34 -7.12
N GLY A 412 18.91 -15.88 -6.91
CA GLY A 412 18.32 -15.64 -5.59
C GLY A 412 18.50 -14.21 -5.10
N GLU A 413 17.51 -13.69 -4.36
CA GLU A 413 17.50 -12.31 -3.84
C GLU A 413 18.68 -12.00 -2.92
N SER A 414 19.15 -12.99 -2.14
CA SER A 414 20.28 -12.84 -1.22
C SER A 414 21.63 -12.69 -1.91
N CYS A 415 21.69 -12.98 -3.21
CA CYS A 415 22.92 -12.94 -4.01
C CYS A 415 23.07 -11.67 -4.86
N VAL A 416 22.09 -10.77 -4.82
CA VAL A 416 22.07 -9.55 -5.64
C VAL A 416 21.99 -8.30 -4.77
N GLY A 417 23.04 -7.48 -4.83
CA GLY A 417 23.08 -6.25 -4.04
C GLY A 417 24.46 -5.61 -3.97
N SER A 418 24.63 -4.66 -3.07
CA SER A 418 25.91 -4.09 -2.69
C SER A 418 26.46 -4.81 -1.46
N LEU A 419 27.77 -5.03 -1.46
CA LEU A 419 28.47 -5.60 -0.32
C LEU A 419 28.50 -4.59 0.83
N GLU A 420 28.11 -5.03 2.00
CA GLU A 420 28.22 -4.30 3.25
C GLU A 420 29.12 -5.10 4.20
N LEU A 421 30.24 -4.49 4.62
CA LEU A 421 31.10 -5.09 5.63
C LEU A 421 30.37 -5.12 6.96
N LEU A 422 30.45 -6.24 7.65
CA LEU A 422 29.91 -6.37 8.99
C LEU A 422 30.93 -5.88 10.01
N ASP A 423 30.46 -5.31 11.12
CA ASP A 423 31.30 -4.89 12.24
C ASP A 423 31.67 -6.12 13.10
N THR A 424 32.63 -6.90 12.59
CA THR A 424 33.15 -8.10 13.24
C THR A 424 34.61 -8.30 12.86
N HIS A 425 35.36 -8.95 13.72
CA HIS A 425 36.76 -9.34 13.46
C HIS A 425 36.89 -10.59 12.57
N ARG A 426 35.77 -11.23 12.20
CA ARG A 426 35.76 -12.37 11.29
C ARG A 426 36.19 -11.90 9.90
N ALA A 427 37.28 -12.43 9.38
CA ALA A 427 37.71 -12.15 8.02
C ALA A 427 36.61 -12.53 7.02
N GLU A 428 36.45 -11.73 5.96
CA GLU A 428 35.45 -11.92 4.90
C GLU A 428 33.99 -11.86 5.34
N SER A 429 33.66 -11.31 6.51
CA SER A 429 32.28 -11.12 6.93
C SER A 429 31.67 -9.95 6.21
N PHE A 430 30.79 -10.26 5.28
CA PHE A 430 29.97 -9.30 4.57
C PHE A 430 28.56 -9.84 4.40
N ARG A 431 27.63 -8.93 4.19
CA ARG A 431 26.28 -9.30 3.74
C ARG A 431 25.94 -8.56 2.46
N MET A 432 25.10 -9.19 1.67
CA MET A 432 24.51 -8.52 0.51
C MET A 432 23.37 -7.64 0.98
N ARG A 433 23.47 -6.35 0.72
CA ARG A 433 22.39 -5.40 0.94
C ARG A 433 21.84 -4.97 -0.40
N ARG A 434 20.51 -4.94 -0.52
CA ARG A 434 19.87 -4.46 -1.75
C ARG A 434 20.39 -3.07 -2.10
N PHE A 435 20.58 -2.82 -3.39
CA PHE A 435 21.01 -1.50 -3.86
C PHE A 435 20.05 -0.42 -3.36
N ALA A 436 20.61 0.55 -2.63
CA ALA A 436 19.91 1.76 -2.23
C ALA A 436 20.69 2.95 -2.76
N SER A 437 20.03 3.84 -3.46
CA SER A 437 20.67 5.08 -3.90
C SER A 437 20.99 5.93 -2.66
N ARG A 438 22.27 6.00 -2.30
CA ARG A 438 22.73 6.90 -1.21
C ARG A 438 22.62 8.34 -1.68
N THR A 439 21.81 9.13 -1.01
CA THR A 439 21.63 10.57 -1.25
C THR A 439 22.72 11.44 -0.64
N THR A 440 23.62 10.89 0.15
CA THR A 440 24.75 11.65 0.71
C THR A 440 26.01 11.39 -0.09
N PRO A 441 26.63 12.41 -0.72
CA PRO A 441 27.96 12.26 -1.24
C PRO A 441 28.87 11.88 -0.06
N LYS A 442 29.47 10.67 -0.08
CA LYS A 442 30.62 10.41 0.78
C LYS A 442 31.60 11.55 0.49
N LYS A 443 31.99 12.31 1.51
CA LYS A 443 33.22 13.10 1.41
C LYS A 443 34.27 12.17 0.82
N ALA A 444 34.78 12.55 -0.33
CA ALA A 444 35.95 11.86 -0.90
C ALA A 444 36.97 11.79 0.24
N ILE A 445 37.29 10.58 0.68
CA ILE A 445 38.46 10.36 1.50
C ILE A 445 39.55 10.83 0.55
N GLN A 446 40.18 11.95 0.89
CA GLN A 446 41.42 12.35 0.24
C GLN A 446 42.39 11.18 0.49
N GLU A 447 42.62 10.40 -0.56
CA GLU A 447 43.75 9.47 -0.58
C GLU A 447 44.98 10.35 -0.39
N THR A 448 45.51 10.34 0.81
CA THR A 448 46.86 10.80 1.05
C THR A 448 47.75 9.91 0.20
N ALA A 449 48.27 10.48 -0.86
CA ALA A 449 49.24 9.85 -1.72
C ALA A 449 50.57 9.69 -0.94
N GLU A 450 50.72 8.59 -0.18
CA GLU A 450 51.99 8.11 0.36
C GLU A 450 51.78 6.65 0.84
N ASP A 451 51.95 5.73 -0.06
CA ASP A 451 52.77 4.52 0.08
C ASP A 451 52.59 3.66 -1.20
N LYS A 452 53.57 3.77 -2.09
CA LYS A 452 53.74 2.81 -3.19
C LYS A 452 54.41 1.54 -2.66
N SER A 453 53.92 0.96 -1.56
CA SER A 453 54.28 -0.41 -1.20
C SER A 453 53.56 -1.34 -2.19
N ALA A 454 54.32 -2.24 -2.80
CA ALA A 454 53.75 -3.26 -3.67
C ALA A 454 52.72 -4.07 -2.86
N VAL A 455 51.44 -3.90 -3.17
CA VAL A 455 50.36 -4.65 -2.51
C VAL A 455 50.34 -6.04 -3.12
N THR A 456 50.76 -7.06 -2.37
CA THR A 456 50.63 -8.46 -2.77
C THR A 456 49.15 -8.84 -2.72
N ALA A 457 48.61 -9.33 -3.81
CA ALA A 457 47.21 -9.74 -3.85
C ALA A 457 47.03 -11.16 -3.33
N LEU A 458 46.09 -11.37 -2.40
CA LEU A 458 45.70 -12.70 -1.93
C LEU A 458 44.49 -13.19 -2.73
N ARG A 459 44.68 -14.28 -3.47
CA ARG A 459 43.60 -14.97 -4.19
C ARG A 459 43.01 -16.09 -3.35
N MET A 460 41.79 -15.92 -2.89
CA MET A 460 41.11 -16.87 -2.00
C MET A 460 40.57 -18.09 -2.74
N PHE A 461 40.72 -19.27 -2.15
CA PHE A 461 40.06 -20.50 -2.58
C PHE A 461 38.68 -20.62 -1.97
N ARG A 462 37.68 -20.83 -2.78
CA ARG A 462 36.28 -20.98 -2.34
C ARG A 462 35.69 -22.29 -2.89
N PRO A 463 35.41 -23.27 -2.04
CA PRO A 463 35.72 -23.35 -0.59
C PRO A 463 37.20 -23.48 -0.28
N PRO A 464 37.63 -23.19 0.96
CA PRO A 464 39.02 -23.41 1.42
C PRO A 464 39.48 -24.87 1.18
N LEU A 465 40.74 -25.05 0.87
CA LEU A 465 41.30 -26.38 0.59
C LEU A 465 41.71 -27.04 1.88
N ARG A 466 41.15 -28.19 2.22
CA ARG A 466 41.55 -28.96 3.39
C ARG A 466 42.98 -29.45 3.20
N ALA A 467 43.82 -29.18 4.19
CA ALA A 467 45.25 -29.50 4.18
C ALA A 467 45.58 -30.54 5.24
N ILE A 468 46.59 -31.33 4.95
CA ILE A 468 47.29 -32.19 5.89
C ILE A 468 48.62 -31.52 6.16
N VAL A 469 48.87 -31.19 7.42
CA VAL A 469 50.10 -30.47 7.87
C VAL A 469 50.93 -31.41 8.74
N THR A 470 52.21 -31.54 8.40
CA THR A 470 53.17 -32.27 9.21
C THR A 470 53.95 -31.26 10.06
N MET A 471 53.98 -31.52 11.35
CA MET A 471 54.73 -30.70 12.32
C MET A 471 55.80 -31.53 13.02
N GLU A 472 56.99 -30.98 13.18
CA GLU A 472 58.08 -31.57 13.97
C GLU A 472 58.55 -30.55 15.00
N ASN A 473 58.61 -30.95 16.26
CA ASN A 473 59.00 -30.08 17.39
C ASN A 473 58.22 -28.76 17.47
N GLY A 474 56.91 -28.73 17.01
CA GLY A 474 56.11 -27.52 16.98
C GLY A 474 56.32 -26.63 15.74
N GLU A 475 57.14 -27.06 14.79
CA GLU A 475 57.46 -26.35 13.58
C GLU A 475 56.71 -26.96 12.38
N LEU A 476 56.21 -26.09 11.46
CA LEU A 476 55.57 -26.53 10.21
C LEU A 476 56.63 -27.05 9.23
N VAL A 477 56.56 -28.33 8.86
CA VAL A 477 57.54 -28.99 7.97
C VAL A 477 57.02 -29.16 6.57
N SER A 478 55.80 -29.65 6.42
CA SER A 478 55.20 -29.86 5.10
C SER A 478 53.69 -29.67 5.11
N VAL A 479 53.14 -29.26 3.96
CA VAL A 479 51.72 -29.10 3.74
C VAL A 479 51.34 -29.84 2.47
N ALA A 480 50.19 -30.54 2.49
CA ALA A 480 49.67 -31.24 1.33
C ALA A 480 48.12 -31.10 1.26
N CYS A 481 47.60 -30.77 0.09
CA CYS A 481 46.16 -30.69 -0.18
C CYS A 481 45.72 -31.82 -1.12
N SER A 482 44.72 -32.61 -0.72
CA SER A 482 44.24 -33.74 -1.50
C SER A 482 43.51 -33.33 -2.80
N LYS A 483 42.85 -32.16 -2.81
CA LYS A 483 42.09 -31.66 -3.96
C LYS A 483 42.94 -30.91 -5.00
N LYS A 484 44.09 -30.38 -4.65
CA LYS A 484 44.99 -29.62 -5.54
C LYS A 484 46.41 -30.09 -5.34
N LYS A 485 46.89 -30.94 -6.23
CA LYS A 485 48.27 -31.50 -6.16
C LYS A 485 49.38 -30.43 -6.28
N GLU A 486 49.04 -29.27 -6.82
CA GLU A 486 49.95 -28.10 -6.92
C GLU A 486 50.24 -27.49 -5.54
N VAL A 487 49.30 -27.63 -4.58
CA VAL A 487 49.41 -27.09 -3.23
C VAL A 487 49.95 -28.19 -2.29
N GLN A 488 51.20 -28.55 -2.50
CA GLN A 488 51.93 -29.49 -1.65
C GLN A 488 53.42 -29.18 -1.70
N GLY A 489 54.12 -29.38 -0.60
CA GLY A 489 55.55 -29.19 -0.53
C GLY A 489 56.07 -29.02 0.88
N ASN A 490 57.41 -28.83 0.97
CA ASN A 490 58.07 -28.50 2.20
C ASN A 490 57.98 -26.99 2.48
N VAL A 491 57.80 -26.63 3.73
CA VAL A 491 57.76 -25.24 4.16
C VAL A 491 59.17 -24.68 4.20
N LEU A 492 59.46 -23.74 3.28
CA LEU A 492 60.73 -23.02 3.25
C LEU A 492 60.77 -21.84 4.21
N TRP A 493 59.69 -21.17 4.33
CA TRP A 493 59.56 -19.97 5.13
C TRP A 493 58.12 -19.87 5.67
N LYS A 494 57.99 -19.29 6.85
CA LYS A 494 56.70 -19.04 7.50
C LYS A 494 56.72 -17.72 8.26
N ALA A 495 55.59 -17.07 8.32
CA ALA A 495 55.28 -15.98 9.23
C ALA A 495 53.96 -16.31 9.97
N GLY A 496 53.91 -15.98 11.23
CA GLY A 496 52.81 -16.39 12.12
C GLY A 496 53.29 -17.30 13.26
N PRO A 497 52.40 -17.91 14.07
CA PRO A 497 50.98 -17.79 13.95
C PRO A 497 50.42 -16.44 14.40
N TRP A 498 49.48 -15.92 13.66
CA TRP A 498 48.59 -14.84 14.11
C TRP A 498 47.29 -15.44 14.61
N ARG A 499 47.05 -15.31 15.92
CA ARG A 499 45.82 -15.85 16.51
C ARG A 499 44.74 -14.83 16.44
N SER A 500 43.59 -15.22 15.86
CA SER A 500 42.38 -14.45 15.82
C SER A 500 41.18 -15.27 16.34
N SER A 501 40.27 -14.60 17.05
CA SER A 501 39.04 -15.24 17.55
C SER A 501 37.95 -14.20 17.68
N GLY A 502 36.70 -14.66 17.61
CA GLY A 502 35.54 -13.77 17.76
C GLY A 502 34.26 -14.55 18.02
N ASP A 503 33.20 -13.78 18.21
CA ASP A 503 31.83 -14.28 18.41
C ASP A 503 31.72 -15.30 19.56
N TRP A 504 32.63 -15.21 20.57
CA TRP A 504 32.72 -16.15 21.69
C TRP A 504 31.47 -16.17 22.58
N TRP A 505 30.60 -15.18 22.41
CA TRP A 505 29.29 -15.06 23.07
C TRP A 505 28.16 -15.74 22.32
N ASP A 506 28.39 -16.22 21.09
CA ASP A 506 27.38 -16.85 20.21
C ASP A 506 27.71 -18.32 19.95
N ARG A 507 26.76 -19.08 19.42
CA ARG A 507 26.92 -20.47 18.99
C ARG A 507 27.89 -20.62 17.83
N GLU A 508 28.15 -19.55 17.09
CA GLU A 508 29.05 -19.49 15.95
C GLU A 508 30.46 -18.97 16.34
N ALA A 509 30.88 -19.16 17.58
CA ALA A 509 32.22 -18.83 18.02
C ALA A 509 33.27 -19.39 17.08
N TRP A 510 34.33 -18.64 16.86
CA TRP A 510 35.46 -19.06 16.02
C TRP A 510 36.78 -18.67 16.65
N ALA A 511 37.79 -19.51 16.43
CA ALA A 511 39.16 -19.26 16.85
C ALA A 511 40.11 -19.95 15.87
N ARG A 512 41.11 -19.22 15.39
CA ARG A 512 42.02 -19.73 14.39
C ARG A 512 43.42 -19.16 14.55
N ASP A 513 44.39 -19.96 14.16
CA ASP A 513 45.77 -19.55 13.95
C ASP A 513 46.05 -19.48 12.46
N GLU A 514 46.70 -18.41 12.03
CA GLU A 514 46.96 -18.09 10.63
C GLU A 514 48.46 -17.98 10.37
N TRP A 515 48.90 -18.46 9.22
CA TRP A 515 50.31 -18.36 8.78
C TRP A 515 50.36 -17.99 7.30
N ASP A 516 51.34 -17.19 6.94
CA ASP A 516 51.78 -17.08 5.57
C ASP A 516 52.99 -18.00 5.39
N ILE A 517 52.92 -18.88 4.42
CA ILE A 517 53.92 -19.92 4.18
C ILE A 517 54.41 -19.91 2.75
N ALA A 518 55.72 -20.14 2.57
CA ALA A 518 56.29 -20.44 1.28
C ALA A 518 56.49 -21.96 1.17
N LEU A 519 55.78 -22.58 0.21
CA LEU A 519 55.89 -24.00 -0.09
C LEU A 519 56.81 -24.21 -1.28
N GLN A 520 57.79 -25.09 -1.12
CA GLN A 520 58.61 -25.58 -2.21
C GLN A 520 58.05 -26.89 -2.74
N ASN A 521 57.65 -26.87 -3.99
CA ASN A 521 57.38 -28.04 -4.80
C ASN A 521 58.60 -28.33 -5.69
N ALA A 522 58.68 -29.51 -6.35
CA ALA A 522 59.86 -29.91 -7.15
C ALA A 522 60.30 -28.88 -8.21
N GLU A 523 59.42 -28.03 -8.70
CA GLU A 523 59.67 -27.09 -9.81
C GLU A 523 59.50 -25.60 -9.45
N SER A 524 58.85 -25.26 -8.31
CA SER A 524 58.52 -23.87 -7.98
C SER A 524 58.34 -23.62 -6.48
N VAL A 525 58.45 -22.36 -6.11
CA VAL A 525 58.11 -21.86 -4.77
C VAL A 525 56.88 -20.96 -4.92
N ALA A 526 55.82 -21.21 -4.12
CA ALA A 526 54.63 -20.41 -4.09
C ALA A 526 54.20 -20.06 -2.67
N LEU A 527 53.59 -18.88 -2.52
CA LEU A 527 53.14 -18.35 -1.24
C LEU A 527 51.67 -18.68 -1.01
N TYR A 528 51.38 -19.17 0.19
CA TYR A 528 50.01 -19.57 0.56
C TYR A 528 49.66 -19.02 1.94
N HIS A 529 48.35 -18.75 2.12
CA HIS A 529 47.75 -18.45 3.41
C HIS A 529 47.20 -19.75 4.02
N LEU A 530 47.76 -20.17 5.15
CA LEU A 530 47.44 -21.40 5.87
C LEU A 530 46.70 -21.06 7.16
N VAL A 531 45.62 -21.74 7.44
CA VAL A 531 44.78 -21.53 8.62
C VAL A 531 44.54 -22.84 9.36
N HIS A 532 44.69 -22.79 10.69
CA HIS A 532 44.30 -23.86 11.60
C HIS A 532 43.07 -23.43 12.39
N ASP A 533 41.98 -24.13 12.19
CA ASP A 533 40.75 -23.96 12.98
C ASP A 533 40.92 -24.61 14.35
N LEU A 534 41.04 -23.80 15.39
CA LEU A 534 41.29 -24.26 16.76
C LEU A 534 40.07 -24.94 17.40
N LEU A 535 38.89 -24.62 16.96
CA LEU A 535 37.64 -25.22 17.48
C LEU A 535 37.28 -26.52 16.73
N GLY A 536 37.43 -26.54 15.41
CA GLY A 536 37.18 -27.70 14.57
C GLY A 536 38.38 -28.63 14.38
N GLY A 537 39.57 -28.21 14.77
CA GLY A 537 40.83 -28.99 14.68
C GLY A 537 41.29 -29.26 13.25
N GLY A 538 40.81 -28.51 12.27
CA GLY A 538 41.13 -28.70 10.85
C GLY A 538 42.13 -27.69 10.31
N TRP A 539 42.97 -28.14 9.36
CA TRP A 539 43.90 -27.28 8.63
C TRP A 539 43.35 -26.98 7.23
N PHE A 540 43.49 -25.72 6.81
CA PHE A 540 43.00 -25.25 5.51
C PHE A 540 43.99 -24.30 4.84
N VAL A 541 44.17 -24.43 3.55
CA VAL A 541 44.79 -23.40 2.73
C VAL A 541 43.65 -22.52 2.16
N GLU A 542 43.60 -21.27 2.61
CA GLU A 542 42.54 -20.33 2.23
C GLU A 542 42.85 -19.58 0.96
N GLY A 543 44.12 -19.38 0.61
CA GLY A 543 44.49 -18.64 -0.57
C GLY A 543 45.94 -18.79 -1.00
N THR A 544 46.26 -18.18 -2.16
CA THR A 544 47.60 -18.03 -2.70
C THR A 544 47.89 -16.56 -2.96
N TYR A 545 49.11 -16.16 -2.73
CA TYR A 545 49.61 -14.82 -3.05
C TYR A 545 50.13 -14.79 -4.48
N ASP A 546 49.71 -13.76 -5.24
CA ASP A 546 50.15 -13.50 -6.62
C ASP A 546 51.36 -12.55 -6.65
#